data_63ceaad9f9c214b942066a7ad712f2da
#
_entry.id   63ceaad9f9c214b942066a7ad712f2da
#
_cell.length_a   1.000
_cell.length_b   1.000
_cell.length_c   1.000
_cell.angle_alpha   90.00
_cell.angle_beta   90.00
_cell.angle_gamma   90.00
#
_symmetry.space_group_name_H-M   'P 1'
#
loop_
_entity.id
_entity.type
_entity.pdbx_description
1 polymer ?
#
loop_
_entity_poly.entity_id
_entity_poly.type
_entity_poly.pdbx_seq_one_letter_code
_entity_poly.pdbx_strand_id
1 'polypeptide(L)'
;MVTEQQLKQALAELGVKKGMILEVHSSLSSFGELEGGAVTVINTLKELVTEEGSIFMPALRLSRELELTDADKRLGITVKIKILDPDAEKTAMGAVADTFRRMPGTFTGRDTISTSGWGKHGREALKGGLGFAVHNGGKALLLGVDIYKLTAMHYVEGITPGDINAQFAPDEKINRIYPPDQWFIEAGHPPVKAWYKIQAMAYEKGLIKEAQIGSCKAMFFDIWSVVSLYENELRNDPYGLWGMK
;
A
#
# COMPACT_ATOMS: atom_id res chain seq x y z
N MET A 1 -14.85 16.04 -14.85
CA MET A 1 -15.13 14.59 -14.69
C MET A 1 -14.19 13.82 -15.59
N VAL A 2 -13.46 12.82 -15.07
CA VAL A 2 -12.62 11.91 -15.85
C VAL A 2 -13.49 10.80 -16.40
N THR A 3 -13.40 10.52 -17.71
CA THR A 3 -14.15 9.40 -18.33
C THR A 3 -13.35 8.10 -18.27
N GLU A 4 -14.04 6.95 -18.43
CA GLU A 4 -13.39 5.65 -18.51
C GLU A 4 -12.34 5.59 -19.62
N GLN A 5 -12.65 6.16 -20.80
CA GLN A 5 -11.72 6.19 -21.94
C GLN A 5 -10.46 7.01 -21.63
N GLN A 6 -10.59 8.17 -20.96
CA GLN A 6 -9.45 8.98 -20.55
C GLN A 6 -8.57 8.25 -19.53
N LEU A 7 -9.19 7.57 -18.56
CA LEU A 7 -8.48 6.76 -17.58
C LEU A 7 -7.70 5.64 -18.28
N LYS A 8 -8.33 4.90 -19.17
CA LYS A 8 -7.72 3.79 -19.91
C LYS A 8 -6.55 4.25 -20.78
N GLN A 9 -6.73 5.34 -21.51
CA GLN A 9 -5.65 5.92 -22.32
C GLN A 9 -4.46 6.34 -21.46
N ALA A 10 -4.69 7.08 -20.38
CA ALA A 10 -3.62 7.57 -19.51
C ALA A 10 -2.85 6.42 -18.84
N LEU A 11 -3.53 5.36 -18.39
CA LEU A 11 -2.87 4.19 -17.81
C LEU A 11 -2.07 3.40 -18.86
N ALA A 12 -2.56 3.27 -20.08
CA ALA A 12 -1.84 2.62 -21.18
C ALA A 12 -0.57 3.43 -21.57
N GLU A 13 -0.67 4.76 -21.67
CA GLU A 13 0.46 5.65 -21.96
C GLU A 13 1.49 5.63 -20.82
N LEU A 14 1.06 5.53 -19.57
CA LEU A 14 1.94 5.38 -18.40
C LEU A 14 2.74 4.07 -18.45
N GLY A 15 2.21 3.06 -19.13
CA GLY A 15 2.88 1.79 -19.41
C GLY A 15 2.18 0.56 -18.88
N VAL A 16 0.95 0.66 -18.39
CA VAL A 16 0.14 -0.50 -17.99
C VAL A 16 -0.27 -1.27 -19.25
N LYS A 17 -0.01 -2.57 -19.27
CA LYS A 17 -0.26 -3.42 -20.43
C LYS A 17 -0.57 -4.87 -20.06
N LYS A 18 -1.06 -5.60 -21.04
CA LYS A 18 -1.41 -7.02 -20.98
C LYS A 18 -0.30 -7.88 -20.35
N GLY A 19 -0.71 -8.79 -19.50
CA GLY A 19 0.17 -9.79 -18.88
C GLY A 19 0.98 -9.29 -17.68
N MET A 20 0.88 -7.99 -17.31
CA MET A 20 1.61 -7.45 -16.17
C MET A 20 1.11 -7.98 -14.82
N ILE A 21 2.02 -8.04 -13.86
CA ILE A 21 1.71 -8.20 -12.45
C ILE A 21 1.74 -6.79 -11.83
N LEU A 22 0.60 -6.34 -11.31
CA LEU A 22 0.45 -5.02 -10.70
C LEU A 22 0.19 -5.13 -9.20
N GLU A 23 0.89 -4.33 -8.41
CA GLU A 23 0.46 -3.92 -7.08
C GLU A 23 -0.14 -2.52 -7.19
N VAL A 24 -1.41 -2.36 -6.77
CA VAL A 24 -2.17 -1.13 -6.96
C VAL A 24 -2.59 -0.54 -5.62
N HIS A 25 -2.25 0.72 -5.41
CA HIS A 25 -2.72 1.55 -4.29
C HIS A 25 -3.43 2.78 -4.84
N SER A 26 -4.50 3.23 -4.19
CA SER A 26 -5.30 4.31 -4.75
C SER A 26 -6.04 5.14 -3.70
N SER A 27 -6.23 6.41 -4.03
CA SER A 27 -7.19 7.31 -3.41
C SER A 27 -8.23 7.70 -4.47
N LEU A 28 -9.44 7.15 -4.39
CA LEU A 28 -10.49 7.46 -5.36
C LEU A 28 -10.79 8.96 -5.45
N SER A 29 -10.81 9.64 -4.30
CA SER A 29 -11.08 11.09 -4.24
C SER A 29 -10.03 11.95 -4.93
N SER A 30 -8.81 11.44 -5.14
CA SER A 30 -7.74 12.18 -5.83
C SER A 30 -8.06 12.47 -7.30
N PHE A 31 -8.92 11.65 -7.94
CA PHE A 31 -9.33 11.87 -9.33
C PHE A 31 -10.26 13.10 -9.48
N GLY A 32 -10.86 13.60 -8.38
CA GLY A 32 -12.03 14.45 -8.45
C GLY A 32 -13.26 13.63 -8.84
N GLU A 33 -14.01 14.10 -9.83
CA GLU A 33 -15.12 13.32 -10.39
C GLU A 33 -14.61 12.31 -11.41
N LEU A 34 -14.87 11.03 -11.17
CA LEU A 34 -14.55 9.91 -12.06
C LEU A 34 -15.84 9.15 -12.40
N GLU A 35 -16.11 8.99 -13.70
CA GLU A 35 -17.24 8.21 -14.21
C GLU A 35 -17.20 6.78 -13.65
N GLY A 36 -18.31 6.31 -13.06
CA GLY A 36 -18.42 4.97 -12.48
C GLY A 36 -17.52 4.67 -11.26
N GLY A 37 -16.69 5.62 -10.84
CA GLY A 37 -15.91 5.58 -9.60
C GLY A 37 -14.98 4.37 -9.48
N ALA A 38 -15.01 3.69 -8.32
CA ALA A 38 -14.12 2.57 -8.03
C ALA A 38 -14.25 1.40 -9.03
N VAL A 39 -15.46 1.13 -9.50
CA VAL A 39 -15.73 0.04 -10.45
C VAL A 39 -15.05 0.30 -11.79
N THR A 40 -15.07 1.53 -12.28
CA THR A 40 -14.38 1.93 -13.51
C THR A 40 -12.87 1.76 -13.38
N VAL A 41 -12.26 2.20 -12.27
CA VAL A 41 -10.83 1.98 -12.03
C VAL A 41 -10.47 0.50 -12.15
N ILE A 42 -11.22 -0.36 -11.46
CA ILE A 42 -10.94 -1.80 -11.43
C ILE A 42 -11.13 -2.44 -12.80
N ASN A 43 -12.24 -2.14 -13.49
CA ASN A 43 -12.54 -2.71 -14.80
C ASN A 43 -11.50 -2.27 -15.84
N THR A 44 -11.13 -0.99 -15.86
CA THR A 44 -10.07 -0.47 -16.74
C THR A 44 -8.74 -1.19 -16.52
N LEU A 45 -8.35 -1.43 -15.24
CA LEU A 45 -7.14 -2.19 -14.93
C LEU A 45 -7.24 -3.64 -15.41
N LYS A 46 -8.38 -4.30 -15.19
CA LYS A 46 -8.62 -5.68 -15.67
C LYS A 46 -8.58 -5.79 -17.18
N GLU A 47 -9.13 -4.81 -17.90
CA GLU A 47 -9.07 -4.76 -19.36
C GLU A 47 -7.65 -4.58 -19.90
N LEU A 48 -6.85 -3.69 -19.29
CA LEU A 48 -5.48 -3.44 -19.70
C LEU A 48 -4.55 -4.62 -19.40
N VAL A 49 -4.66 -5.19 -18.19
CA VAL A 49 -3.80 -6.28 -17.73
C VAL A 49 -4.23 -7.63 -18.31
N THR A 50 -5.51 -7.81 -18.59
CA THR A 50 -6.19 -9.04 -18.99
C THR A 50 -6.02 -10.18 -17.99
N GLU A 51 -6.70 -11.32 -18.20
CA GLU A 51 -6.55 -12.52 -17.35
C GLU A 51 -5.16 -13.18 -17.45
N GLU A 52 -4.35 -12.77 -18.42
CA GLU A 52 -2.96 -13.25 -18.56
C GLU A 52 -2.00 -12.60 -17.55
N GLY A 53 -2.37 -11.44 -17.01
CA GLY A 53 -1.64 -10.78 -15.94
C GLY A 53 -2.29 -10.98 -14.58
N SER A 54 -1.94 -10.13 -13.62
CA SER A 54 -2.47 -10.20 -12.26
C SER A 54 -2.51 -8.81 -11.62
N ILE A 55 -3.54 -8.58 -10.82
CA ILE A 55 -3.70 -7.36 -10.03
C ILE A 55 -3.75 -7.76 -8.57
N PHE A 56 -2.92 -7.11 -7.75
CA PHE A 56 -2.92 -7.22 -6.30
C PHE A 56 -3.23 -5.87 -5.67
N MET A 57 -4.08 -5.87 -4.64
CA MET A 57 -4.38 -4.70 -3.83
C MET A 57 -4.31 -5.07 -2.35
N PRO A 58 -3.89 -4.15 -1.46
CA PRO A 58 -3.93 -4.42 -0.03
C PRO A 58 -5.37 -4.63 0.44
N ALA A 59 -5.56 -5.59 1.33
CA ALA A 59 -6.84 -5.90 1.96
C ALA A 59 -6.69 -5.97 3.49
N LEU A 60 -5.91 -5.04 4.04
CA LEU A 60 -5.65 -4.97 5.47
C LEU A 60 -6.96 -4.70 6.22
N ARG A 61 -7.20 -5.45 7.27
CA ARG A 61 -8.37 -5.33 8.13
C ARG A 61 -8.21 -4.20 9.16
N LEU A 62 -7.87 -3.01 8.68
CA LEU A 62 -7.57 -1.86 9.50
C LEU A 62 -8.61 -0.75 9.31
N SER A 63 -9.05 -0.15 10.40
CA SER A 63 -9.82 1.09 10.37
C SER A 63 -8.94 2.24 9.89
N ARG A 64 -9.55 3.39 9.58
CA ARG A 64 -8.81 4.63 9.56
C ARG A 64 -8.21 4.88 10.94
N GLU A 65 -7.12 5.65 10.97
CA GLU A 65 -6.54 6.13 12.21
C GLU A 65 -7.59 6.88 13.03
N LEU A 66 -7.65 6.57 14.31
CA LEU A 66 -8.61 7.15 15.24
C LEU A 66 -7.99 8.34 15.96
N GLU A 67 -8.81 9.29 16.33
CA GLU A 67 -8.39 10.41 17.15
C GLU A 67 -7.88 9.92 18.51
N LEU A 68 -6.73 10.46 18.92
CA LEU A 68 -6.11 10.13 20.18
C LEU A 68 -6.77 10.94 21.31
N THR A 69 -7.24 10.24 22.33
CA THR A 69 -7.71 10.87 23.58
C THR A 69 -6.53 11.44 24.37
N ASP A 70 -6.82 12.29 25.36
CA ASP A 70 -5.78 12.77 26.27
C ASP A 70 -5.13 11.63 27.07
N ALA A 71 -5.86 10.55 27.32
CA ALA A 71 -5.30 9.35 27.95
C ALA A 71 -4.31 8.64 27.03
N ASP A 72 -4.61 8.51 25.74
CA ASP A 72 -3.72 7.93 24.74
C ASP A 72 -2.42 8.73 24.61
N LYS A 73 -2.54 10.06 24.54
CA LYS A 73 -1.38 10.97 24.47
C LYS A 73 -0.49 10.88 25.72
N ARG A 74 -1.09 10.75 26.91
CA ARG A 74 -0.31 10.53 28.17
C ARG A 74 0.41 9.19 28.21
N LEU A 75 -0.07 8.19 27.46
CA LEU A 75 0.61 6.90 27.28
C LEU A 75 1.69 6.95 26.19
N GLY A 76 1.86 8.08 25.50
CA GLY A 76 2.80 8.22 24.40
C GLY A 76 2.34 7.56 23.09
N ILE A 77 1.05 7.22 22.97
CA ILE A 77 0.48 6.66 21.75
C ILE A 77 0.49 7.73 20.65
N THR A 78 0.96 7.36 19.48
CA THR A 78 1.06 8.24 18.31
C THR A 78 0.20 7.77 17.14
N VAL A 79 -0.07 6.47 17.04
CA VAL A 79 -0.99 5.88 16.06
C VAL A 79 -1.95 4.91 16.75
N LYS A 80 -3.24 5.02 16.44
CA LYS A 80 -4.28 4.15 17.00
C LYS A 80 -5.26 3.72 15.89
N ILE A 81 -5.22 2.44 15.56
CA ILE A 81 -6.00 1.85 14.48
C ILE A 81 -6.67 0.58 15.01
N LYS A 82 -7.97 0.42 14.74
CA LYS A 82 -8.70 -0.78 15.15
C LYS A 82 -8.55 -1.87 14.09
N ILE A 83 -8.32 -3.10 14.52
CA ILE A 83 -8.41 -4.29 13.67
C ILE A 83 -9.88 -4.61 13.47
N LEU A 84 -10.31 -4.70 12.21
CA LEU A 84 -11.70 -4.89 11.82
C LEU A 84 -12.03 -6.37 11.64
N ASP A 85 -13.32 -6.67 11.66
CA ASP A 85 -13.84 -7.98 11.26
C ASP A 85 -13.43 -8.31 9.81
N PRO A 86 -13.12 -9.57 9.47
CA PRO A 86 -12.81 -9.99 8.09
C PRO A 86 -13.84 -9.58 7.05
N ASP A 87 -15.11 -9.50 7.46
CA ASP A 87 -16.24 -9.18 6.58
C ASP A 87 -16.63 -7.68 6.62
N ALA A 88 -15.83 -6.84 7.32
CA ALA A 88 -16.04 -5.40 7.36
C ALA A 88 -16.14 -4.80 5.94
N GLU A 89 -17.17 -4.00 5.71
CA GLU A 89 -17.48 -3.46 4.37
C GLU A 89 -16.47 -2.39 3.92
N LYS A 90 -15.98 -1.60 4.86
CA LYS A 90 -15.06 -0.48 4.63
C LYS A 90 -13.84 -0.60 5.51
N THR A 91 -12.69 -0.43 4.90
CA THR A 91 -11.39 -0.41 5.57
C THR A 91 -10.63 0.88 5.26
N ALA A 92 -9.46 1.07 5.89
CA ALA A 92 -8.55 2.15 5.56
C ALA A 92 -7.96 2.04 4.14
N MET A 93 -8.11 0.89 3.48
CA MET A 93 -7.57 0.67 2.14
C MET A 93 -8.29 1.47 1.06
N GLY A 94 -9.48 1.98 1.38
CA GLY A 94 -10.23 2.88 0.52
C GLY A 94 -11.15 2.19 -0.48
N ALA A 95 -11.96 2.99 -1.15
CA ALA A 95 -13.09 2.51 -1.94
C ALA A 95 -12.69 1.55 -3.08
N VAL A 96 -11.57 1.79 -3.76
CA VAL A 96 -11.13 0.92 -4.87
C VAL A 96 -10.73 -0.46 -4.35
N ALA A 97 -9.89 -0.54 -3.33
CA ALA A 97 -9.46 -1.81 -2.75
C ALA A 97 -10.62 -2.56 -2.07
N ASP A 98 -11.51 -1.84 -1.35
CA ASP A 98 -12.68 -2.43 -0.73
C ASP A 98 -13.71 -2.95 -1.75
N THR A 99 -13.84 -2.30 -2.90
CA THR A 99 -14.65 -2.81 -4.01
C THR A 99 -14.00 -4.02 -4.66
N PHE A 100 -12.69 -3.93 -4.97
CA PHE A 100 -11.94 -4.99 -5.65
C PHE A 100 -11.99 -6.33 -4.90
N ARG A 101 -11.76 -6.32 -3.58
CA ARG A 101 -11.76 -7.56 -2.77
C ARG A 101 -13.10 -8.30 -2.75
N ARG A 102 -14.20 -7.62 -3.09
CA ARG A 102 -15.56 -8.17 -3.13
C ARG A 102 -16.04 -8.50 -4.55
N MET A 103 -15.26 -8.17 -5.57
CA MET A 103 -15.63 -8.48 -6.94
C MET A 103 -15.51 -9.98 -7.27
N PRO A 104 -16.39 -10.52 -8.12
CA PRO A 104 -16.27 -11.88 -8.61
C PRO A 104 -14.89 -12.17 -9.22
N GLY A 105 -14.35 -13.35 -8.92
CA GLY A 105 -13.04 -13.78 -9.41
C GLY A 105 -11.84 -13.19 -8.66
N THR A 106 -12.07 -12.40 -7.61
CA THR A 106 -11.01 -11.90 -6.72
C THR A 106 -10.84 -12.86 -5.53
N PHE A 107 -9.60 -13.20 -5.22
CA PHE A 107 -9.20 -14.00 -4.07
C PHE A 107 -8.67 -13.09 -2.98
N THR A 108 -9.18 -13.20 -1.76
CA THR A 108 -8.80 -12.32 -0.64
C THR A 108 -8.39 -13.16 0.56
N GLY A 109 -7.21 -12.88 1.12
CA GLY A 109 -6.77 -13.44 2.39
C GLY A 109 -7.64 -12.97 3.55
N ARG A 110 -7.61 -13.69 4.68
CA ARG A 110 -8.44 -13.39 5.86
C ARG A 110 -7.66 -12.89 7.07
N ASP A 111 -6.34 -12.87 6.98
CA ASP A 111 -5.48 -12.36 8.05
C ASP A 111 -5.60 -10.83 8.19
N THR A 112 -5.11 -10.29 9.31
CA THR A 112 -5.12 -8.84 9.55
C THR A 112 -4.36 -8.09 8.47
N ILE A 113 -3.21 -8.62 8.06
CA ILE A 113 -2.40 -8.12 6.95
C ILE A 113 -2.64 -9.03 5.76
N SER A 114 -3.62 -8.69 4.96
CA SER A 114 -4.07 -9.48 3.81
C SER A 114 -3.92 -8.73 2.50
N THR A 115 -4.01 -9.50 1.42
CA THR A 115 -3.99 -9.02 0.05
C THR A 115 -5.20 -9.59 -0.71
N SER A 116 -5.70 -8.83 -1.65
CA SER A 116 -6.64 -9.29 -2.67
C SER A 116 -5.94 -9.45 -4.00
N GLY A 117 -6.27 -10.48 -4.77
CA GLY A 117 -5.65 -10.77 -6.06
C GLY A 117 -6.65 -11.22 -7.11
N TRP A 118 -6.42 -10.83 -8.36
CA TRP A 118 -7.18 -11.22 -9.53
C TRP A 118 -6.25 -11.56 -10.71
N GLY A 119 -6.73 -12.36 -11.65
CA GLY A 119 -6.02 -12.77 -12.86
C GLY A 119 -5.23 -14.05 -12.67
N LYS A 120 -4.24 -14.29 -13.55
CA LYS A 120 -3.49 -15.54 -13.67
C LYS A 120 -2.92 -16.05 -12.34
N HIS A 121 -2.40 -15.15 -11.54
CA HIS A 121 -1.77 -15.44 -10.24
C HIS A 121 -2.60 -14.91 -9.05
N GLY A 122 -3.87 -14.57 -9.26
CA GLY A 122 -4.72 -13.98 -8.23
C GLY A 122 -4.80 -14.80 -6.93
N ARG A 123 -4.71 -16.14 -7.01
CA ARG A 123 -4.70 -17.03 -5.85
C ARG A 123 -3.49 -16.87 -4.93
N GLU A 124 -2.38 -16.29 -5.42
CA GLU A 124 -1.22 -16.00 -4.57
C GLU A 124 -1.54 -14.99 -3.47
N ALA A 125 -2.61 -14.20 -3.62
CA ALA A 125 -3.14 -13.34 -2.57
C ALA A 125 -3.46 -14.08 -1.27
N LEU A 126 -3.83 -15.36 -1.35
CA LEU A 126 -4.10 -16.22 -0.19
C LEU A 126 -2.83 -16.62 0.59
N LYS A 127 -1.66 -16.34 0.03
CA LYS A 127 -0.34 -16.70 0.58
C LYS A 127 0.61 -15.51 0.71
N GLY A 128 0.11 -14.28 0.61
CA GLY A 128 0.94 -13.06 0.61
C GLY A 128 1.27 -12.55 -0.80
N GLY A 129 0.25 -12.20 -1.57
CA GLY A 129 0.35 -11.80 -2.99
C GLY A 129 1.28 -10.64 -3.30
N LEU A 130 1.52 -9.73 -2.34
CA LEU A 130 2.46 -8.63 -2.53
C LEU A 130 3.91 -9.13 -2.59
N GLY A 131 4.28 -10.12 -1.77
CA GLY A 131 5.57 -10.78 -1.86
C GLY A 131 5.75 -11.49 -3.22
N PHE A 132 4.69 -12.10 -3.76
CA PHE A 132 4.71 -12.65 -5.10
C PHE A 132 5.02 -11.59 -6.15
N ALA A 133 4.37 -10.42 -6.09
CA ALA A 133 4.61 -9.32 -7.02
C ALA A 133 6.07 -8.82 -6.97
N VAL A 134 6.64 -8.67 -5.76
CA VAL A 134 8.04 -8.27 -5.55
C VAL A 134 9.01 -9.21 -6.30
N HIS A 135 8.79 -10.53 -6.21
CA HIS A 135 9.72 -11.53 -6.77
C HIS A 135 9.51 -11.87 -8.24
N ASN A 136 8.36 -11.52 -8.80
CA ASN A 136 8.00 -11.92 -10.17
C ASN A 136 7.90 -10.73 -11.14
N GLY A 137 8.71 -9.69 -10.91
CA GLY A 137 8.79 -8.54 -11.82
C GLY A 137 7.56 -7.65 -11.80
N GLY A 138 6.87 -7.61 -10.66
CA GLY A 138 5.68 -6.78 -10.47
C GLY A 138 5.97 -5.30 -10.63
N LYS A 139 4.94 -4.55 -11.04
CA LYS A 139 4.97 -3.10 -11.16
C LYS A 139 4.04 -2.49 -10.11
N ALA A 140 4.49 -1.42 -9.47
CA ALA A 140 3.64 -0.61 -8.60
C ALA A 140 2.90 0.43 -9.43
N LEU A 141 1.61 0.59 -9.16
CA LEU A 141 0.76 1.65 -9.67
C LEU A 141 0.11 2.38 -8.50
N LEU A 142 0.55 3.60 -8.26
CA LEU A 142 0.06 4.45 -7.18
C LEU A 142 -0.83 5.56 -7.78
N LEU A 143 -2.12 5.54 -7.46
CA LEU A 143 -3.12 6.44 -8.02
C LEU A 143 -3.57 7.45 -6.95
N GLY A 144 -2.95 8.65 -6.96
CA GLY A 144 -3.25 9.71 -6.01
C GLY A 144 -2.79 9.43 -4.57
N VAL A 145 -1.84 8.54 -4.43
CA VAL A 145 -1.11 8.25 -3.20
C VAL A 145 0.39 8.18 -3.53
N ASP A 146 1.22 8.31 -2.51
CA ASP A 146 2.68 8.22 -2.65
C ASP A 146 3.24 6.89 -2.15
N ILE A 147 4.57 6.77 -2.14
CA ILE A 147 5.27 5.55 -1.75
C ILE A 147 4.96 5.13 -0.31
N TYR A 148 4.50 6.05 0.54
CA TYR A 148 4.12 5.74 1.92
C TYR A 148 2.92 4.76 2.01
N LYS A 149 2.21 4.56 0.90
CA LYS A 149 1.14 3.56 0.79
C LYS A 149 1.58 2.27 0.11
N LEU A 150 2.81 2.19 -0.41
CA LEU A 150 3.32 1.00 -1.10
C LEU A 150 3.60 -0.12 -0.11
N THR A 151 2.72 -1.11 -0.03
CA THR A 151 2.84 -2.20 0.94
C THR A 151 4.07 -3.10 0.68
N ALA A 152 4.53 -3.20 -0.57
CA ALA A 152 5.76 -3.93 -0.91
C ALA A 152 7.01 -3.41 -0.18
N MET A 153 7.02 -2.16 0.32
CA MET A 153 8.14 -1.64 1.11
C MET A 153 8.37 -2.44 2.40
N HIS A 154 7.31 -2.98 3.01
CA HIS A 154 7.43 -3.82 4.20
C HIS A 154 8.20 -5.12 3.97
N TYR A 155 8.40 -5.52 2.71
CA TYR A 155 9.03 -6.79 2.35
C TYR A 155 10.46 -6.91 2.90
N VAL A 156 11.18 -5.79 2.99
CA VAL A 156 12.58 -5.74 3.46
C VAL A 156 12.73 -5.22 4.90
N GLU A 157 11.66 -4.85 5.56
CA GLU A 157 11.72 -4.28 6.92
C GLU A 157 12.19 -5.26 7.99
N GLY A 158 12.14 -6.56 7.72
CA GLY A 158 12.66 -7.59 8.62
C GLY A 158 14.16 -7.47 8.93
N ILE A 159 14.93 -6.69 8.14
CA ILE A 159 16.35 -6.40 8.40
C ILE A 159 16.55 -5.09 9.19
N THR A 160 15.49 -4.36 9.54
CA THR A 160 15.59 -3.16 10.37
C THR A 160 16.11 -3.54 11.75
N PRO A 161 17.13 -2.85 12.29
CA PRO A 161 17.62 -3.09 13.64
C PRO A 161 16.51 -3.02 14.69
N GLY A 162 16.51 -3.97 15.63
CA GLY A 162 15.44 -4.12 16.61
C GLY A 162 15.28 -2.93 17.55
N ASP A 163 16.34 -2.19 17.82
CA ASP A 163 16.34 -0.96 18.63
C ASP A 163 15.65 0.22 17.92
N ILE A 164 15.66 0.23 16.58
CA ILE A 164 14.84 1.16 15.79
C ILE A 164 13.36 0.83 15.99
N ASN A 165 12.98 -0.44 15.79
CA ASN A 165 11.59 -0.89 15.95
C ASN A 165 11.08 -0.68 17.39
N ALA A 166 11.94 -0.84 18.38
CA ALA A 166 11.59 -0.64 19.78
C ALA A 166 11.19 0.81 20.11
N GLN A 167 11.57 1.79 19.28
CA GLN A 167 11.26 3.22 19.52
C GLN A 167 9.78 3.56 19.35
N PHE A 168 9.04 2.76 18.60
CA PHE A 168 7.61 2.97 18.33
C PHE A 168 6.75 1.76 18.68
N ALA A 169 7.34 0.70 19.20
CA ALA A 169 6.58 -0.43 19.72
C ALA A 169 5.84 -0.07 21.00
N PRO A 170 4.55 -0.43 21.14
CA PRO A 170 3.83 -0.25 22.39
C PRO A 170 4.41 -1.14 23.49
N ASP A 171 4.49 -0.61 24.72
CA ASP A 171 4.92 -1.36 25.89
C ASP A 171 3.82 -2.32 26.40
N GLU A 172 4.14 -3.15 27.40
CA GLU A 172 3.16 -4.08 27.99
C GLU A 172 1.94 -3.40 28.61
N LYS A 173 2.07 -2.19 29.14
CA LYS A 173 0.95 -1.44 29.73
C LYS A 173 -0.03 -1.02 28.64
N ILE A 174 0.49 -0.53 27.50
CA ILE A 174 -0.32 -0.16 26.34
C ILE A 174 -0.99 -1.41 25.77
N ASN A 175 -0.25 -2.53 25.61
CA ASN A 175 -0.78 -3.79 25.09
C ASN A 175 -1.88 -4.41 25.97
N ARG A 176 -1.90 -4.14 27.28
CA ARG A 176 -3.00 -4.55 28.17
C ARG A 176 -4.27 -3.73 27.94
N ILE A 177 -4.14 -2.45 27.59
CA ILE A 177 -5.26 -1.54 27.33
C ILE A 177 -5.78 -1.74 25.91
N TYR A 178 -4.86 -1.94 24.96
CA TYR A 178 -5.10 -2.11 23.53
C TYR A 178 -4.49 -3.45 23.04
N PRO A 179 -5.18 -4.59 23.23
CA PRO A 179 -4.66 -5.90 22.86
C PRO A 179 -4.28 -5.97 21.37
N PRO A 180 -3.11 -6.52 21.00
CA PRO A 180 -2.59 -6.53 19.62
C PRO A 180 -3.44 -7.33 18.62
N ASP A 181 -4.31 -8.22 19.10
CA ASP A 181 -5.27 -8.94 18.27
C ASP A 181 -6.49 -8.08 17.85
N GLN A 182 -6.69 -6.93 18.51
CA GLN A 182 -7.80 -6.00 18.27
C GLN A 182 -7.34 -4.61 17.81
N TRP A 183 -6.09 -4.28 18.06
CA TRP A 183 -5.56 -2.94 17.84
C TRP A 183 -4.17 -2.97 17.22
N PHE A 184 -3.94 -2.07 16.26
CA PHE A 184 -2.62 -1.68 15.81
C PHE A 184 -2.28 -0.34 16.47
N ILE A 185 -1.26 -0.35 17.34
CA ILE A 185 -0.84 0.81 18.11
C ILE A 185 0.63 1.08 17.85
N GLU A 186 0.97 2.34 17.61
CA GLU A 186 2.35 2.82 17.71
C GLU A 186 2.45 3.79 18.89
N ALA A 187 3.58 3.76 19.58
CA ALA A 187 3.91 4.66 20.69
C ALA A 187 5.29 5.25 20.46
N GLY A 188 5.51 6.48 20.92
CA GLY A 188 6.74 7.21 20.64
C GLY A 188 6.71 7.94 19.29
N HIS A 189 7.86 8.28 18.77
CA HIS A 189 7.97 9.01 17.50
C HIS A 189 8.49 8.08 16.40
N PRO A 190 7.60 7.42 15.64
CA PRO A 190 8.02 6.63 14.51
C PRO A 190 8.77 7.53 13.51
N PRO A 191 9.88 7.07 12.98
CA PRO A 191 10.66 7.80 11.98
C PRO A 191 9.95 7.77 10.63
N VAL A 192 8.92 8.55 10.51
CA VAL A 192 7.94 8.59 9.41
C VAL A 192 8.54 8.91 8.04
N LYS A 193 9.81 9.28 7.95
CA LYS A 193 10.38 9.87 6.74
C LYS A 193 11.28 8.94 5.92
N ALA A 194 11.58 7.75 6.39
CA ALA A 194 12.48 6.84 5.70
C ALA A 194 12.02 6.54 4.26
N TRP A 195 10.77 6.21 4.06
CA TRP A 195 10.24 5.90 2.73
C TRP A 195 10.20 7.12 1.79
N TYR A 196 10.03 8.34 2.31
CA TYR A 196 10.11 9.54 1.48
C TYR A 196 11.54 9.81 0.98
N LYS A 197 12.58 9.44 1.75
CA LYS A 197 13.95 9.46 1.26
C LYS A 197 14.13 8.51 0.09
N ILE A 198 13.57 7.29 0.20
CA ILE A 198 13.61 6.30 -0.88
C ILE A 198 12.84 6.81 -2.11
N GLN A 199 11.69 7.44 -1.92
CA GLN A 199 10.95 8.05 -3.03
C GLN A 199 11.78 9.13 -3.75
N ALA A 200 12.43 10.01 -3.01
CA ALA A 200 13.30 11.03 -3.57
C ALA A 200 14.45 10.42 -4.39
N MET A 201 15.13 9.40 -3.82
CA MET A 201 16.18 8.67 -4.52
C MET A 201 15.67 7.96 -5.79
N ALA A 202 14.46 7.40 -5.75
CA ALA A 202 13.85 6.76 -6.91
C ALA A 202 13.55 7.77 -8.04
N TYR A 203 13.13 8.99 -7.69
CA TYR A 203 12.97 10.07 -8.65
C TYR A 203 14.31 10.51 -9.24
N GLU A 204 15.33 10.74 -8.41
CA GLU A 204 16.69 11.12 -8.86
C GLU A 204 17.28 10.10 -9.82
N LYS A 205 16.98 8.82 -9.61
CA LYS A 205 17.42 7.72 -10.50
C LYS A 205 16.52 7.52 -11.73
N GLY A 206 15.45 8.31 -11.89
CA GLY A 206 14.51 8.18 -13.01
C GLY A 206 13.70 6.86 -13.02
N LEU A 207 13.52 6.25 -11.86
CA LEU A 207 12.80 4.96 -11.76
C LEU A 207 11.28 5.12 -11.80
N ILE A 208 10.75 6.29 -11.43
CA ILE A 208 9.32 6.56 -11.34
C ILE A 208 8.85 7.29 -12.59
N LYS A 209 7.86 6.71 -13.27
CA LYS A 209 7.08 7.40 -14.31
C LYS A 209 5.84 8.00 -13.69
N GLU A 210 5.44 9.16 -14.19
CA GLU A 210 4.25 9.88 -13.71
C GLU A 210 3.29 10.22 -14.84
N ALA A 211 2.01 10.29 -14.48
CA ALA A 211 0.97 10.85 -15.34
C ALA A 211 -0.04 11.62 -14.49
N GLN A 212 -0.69 12.60 -15.10
CA GLN A 212 -1.81 13.31 -14.49
C GLN A 212 -3.11 12.80 -15.09
N ILE A 213 -4.04 12.32 -14.24
CA ILE A 213 -5.33 11.75 -14.63
C ILE A 213 -6.43 12.53 -13.90
N GLY A 214 -7.00 13.54 -14.55
CA GLY A 214 -7.81 14.53 -13.84
C GLY A 214 -6.96 15.26 -12.81
N SER A 215 -7.39 15.26 -11.55
CA SER A 215 -6.58 15.77 -10.42
C SER A 215 -5.69 14.71 -9.77
N CYS A 216 -5.75 13.46 -10.22
CA CYS A 216 -4.96 12.36 -9.69
C CYS A 216 -3.54 12.34 -10.29
N LYS A 217 -2.52 12.44 -9.45
CA LYS A 217 -1.16 12.12 -9.82
C LYS A 217 -0.97 10.60 -9.74
N ALA A 218 -0.67 9.97 -10.86
CA ALA A 218 -0.37 8.55 -10.94
C ALA A 218 1.15 8.33 -11.00
N MET A 219 1.68 7.36 -10.26
CA MET A 219 3.06 6.91 -10.32
C MET A 219 3.12 5.45 -10.74
N PHE A 220 4.08 5.11 -11.59
CA PHE A 220 4.28 3.76 -12.11
C PHE A 220 5.76 3.41 -12.17
N PHE A 221 6.14 2.27 -11.58
CA PHE A 221 7.53 1.83 -11.51
C PHE A 221 7.67 0.33 -11.27
N ASP A 222 8.86 -0.19 -11.47
CA ASP A 222 9.23 -1.56 -11.09
C ASP A 222 9.35 -1.65 -9.57
N ILE A 223 8.65 -2.60 -8.95
CA ILE A 223 8.61 -2.73 -7.48
C ILE A 223 10.01 -3.00 -6.94
N TRP A 224 10.73 -3.98 -7.50
CA TRP A 224 12.02 -4.38 -6.99
C TRP A 224 13.06 -3.26 -7.13
N SER A 225 13.00 -2.48 -8.19
CA SER A 225 13.90 -1.34 -8.36
C SER A 225 13.82 -0.32 -7.23
N VAL A 226 12.65 -0.13 -6.63
CA VAL A 226 12.45 0.80 -5.50
C VAL A 226 12.66 0.10 -4.15
N VAL A 227 12.15 -1.11 -3.99
CA VAL A 227 12.32 -1.90 -2.75
C VAL A 227 13.80 -2.21 -2.49
N SER A 228 14.57 -2.51 -3.54
CA SER A 228 16.02 -2.74 -3.41
C SER A 228 16.81 -1.48 -3.01
N LEU A 229 16.36 -0.27 -3.37
CA LEU A 229 16.95 0.95 -2.81
C LEU A 229 16.76 1.00 -1.30
N TYR A 230 15.55 0.70 -0.84
CA TYR A 230 15.25 0.67 0.59
C TYR A 230 16.07 -0.39 1.31
N GLU A 231 16.16 -1.60 0.77
CA GLU A 231 17.01 -2.67 1.32
C GLU A 231 18.47 -2.23 1.44
N ASN A 232 19.02 -1.61 0.39
CA ASN A 232 20.41 -1.14 0.39
C ASN A 232 20.64 -0.06 1.45
N GLU A 233 19.75 0.90 1.60
CA GLU A 233 19.86 1.93 2.64
C GLU A 233 19.73 1.34 4.06
N LEU A 234 18.82 0.38 4.27
CA LEU A 234 18.70 -0.33 5.55
C LEU A 234 19.97 -1.10 5.90
N ARG A 235 20.69 -1.68 4.91
CA ARG A 235 21.95 -2.39 5.14
C ARG A 235 23.13 -1.45 5.38
N ASN A 236 23.15 -0.30 4.70
CA ASN A 236 24.31 0.61 4.74
C ASN A 236 24.26 1.59 5.90
N ASP A 237 23.13 2.24 6.10
CA ASP A 237 22.93 3.26 7.17
C ASP A 237 21.50 3.29 7.68
N PRO A 238 21.03 2.25 8.39
CA PRO A 238 19.68 2.21 8.92
C PRO A 238 19.39 3.39 9.86
N TYR A 239 20.33 3.78 10.72
CA TYR A 239 20.10 4.87 11.67
C TYR A 239 19.99 6.24 11.00
N GLY A 240 20.81 6.52 9.99
CA GLY A 240 20.69 7.75 9.20
C GLY A 240 19.42 7.79 8.35
N LEU A 241 19.03 6.63 7.79
CA LEU A 241 17.77 6.50 7.04
C LEU A 241 16.55 6.85 7.92
N TRP A 242 16.56 6.36 9.14
CA TRP A 242 15.50 6.59 10.13
C TRP A 242 15.66 7.90 10.94
N GLY A 243 16.68 8.71 10.63
CA GLY A 243 16.88 10.02 11.27
C GLY A 243 17.31 9.96 12.74
N MET A 244 18.00 8.88 13.12
CA MET A 244 18.49 8.60 14.47
C MET A 244 19.99 8.91 14.66
N LYS A 245 20.63 9.56 13.69
CA LYS A 245 22.00 10.09 13.76
C LYS A 245 21.98 11.60 13.81
#